data_d7a2bbcc289ba14e8869e328d72c6615
#
_entry.id   d7a2bbcc289ba14e8869e328d72c6615
#
_cell.length_a   1.000
_cell.length_b   1.000
_cell.length_c   1.000
_cell.angle_alpha   90.00
_cell.angle_beta   90.00
_cell.angle_gamma   90.00
#
_symmetry.space_group_name_H-M   'P 1'
#
loop_
_entity.id
_entity.type
_entity.pdbx_description
1 polymer ?
#
loop_
_entity_poly.entity_id
_entity_poly.type
_entity_poly.pdbx_seq_one_letter_code
_entity_poly.pdbx_strand_id
1 'polypeptide(L)'
;GSFEYQQYIQYLRNSFNMNSCAFYRNVSNVPNPKIKIHVHHDPITLYDICTIVFRKRQTLGEPIDEESIAKEVMWNHYNGFVGLIPLSETAHELVHANYLFVPCTHVFGDYKEFVNMYKQFFTLDQLDLLKDIEDASVLYTSDRAKHLFEQRFTYVDDSGAYDLPDKQKIIQMLNERKQELYNSL
;
A
#
# COMPACT_ATOMS: atom_id res chain seq x y z
N GLY A 1 1.14 -16.79 -0.07
CA GLY A 1 -0.04 -15.95 -0.31
C GLY A 1 -1.10 -16.73 -1.09
N SER A 2 -2.38 -16.36 -0.91
CA SER A 2 -3.46 -17.02 -1.64
C SER A 2 -3.32 -16.81 -3.14
N PHE A 3 -3.89 -17.72 -3.94
CA PHE A 3 -3.91 -17.59 -5.41
C PHE A 3 -4.56 -16.28 -5.85
N GLU A 4 -5.65 -15.87 -5.19
CA GLU A 4 -6.36 -14.63 -5.46
C GLU A 4 -5.49 -13.38 -5.23
N TYR A 5 -4.71 -13.36 -4.14
CA TYR A 5 -3.78 -12.27 -3.88
C TYR A 5 -2.69 -12.18 -4.95
N GLN A 6 -2.17 -13.32 -5.42
CA GLN A 6 -1.20 -13.34 -6.52
C GLN A 6 -1.80 -12.79 -7.83
N GLN A 7 -3.06 -13.13 -8.13
CA GLN A 7 -3.77 -12.55 -9.28
C GLN A 7 -3.95 -11.03 -9.14
N TYR A 8 -4.29 -10.57 -7.93
CA TYR A 8 -4.40 -9.14 -7.66
C TYR A 8 -3.06 -8.41 -7.87
N ILE A 9 -1.95 -8.96 -7.41
CA ILE A 9 -0.61 -8.40 -7.66
C ILE A 9 -0.29 -8.36 -9.15
N GLN A 10 -0.61 -9.40 -9.92
CA GLN A 10 -0.43 -9.39 -11.38
C GLN A 10 -1.30 -8.33 -12.05
N TYR A 11 -2.52 -8.16 -11.59
CA TYR A 11 -3.40 -7.08 -12.07
C TYR A 11 -2.78 -5.70 -11.81
N LEU A 12 -2.27 -5.43 -10.62
CA LEU A 12 -1.59 -4.17 -10.28
C LEU A 12 -0.36 -3.94 -11.19
N ARG A 13 0.43 -4.97 -11.44
CA ARG A 13 1.60 -4.90 -12.33
C ARG A 13 1.21 -4.56 -13.77
N ASN A 14 0.18 -5.22 -14.28
CA ASN A 14 -0.22 -5.07 -15.69
C ASN A 14 -1.00 -3.79 -15.95
N SER A 15 -1.87 -3.39 -15.02
CA SER A 15 -2.79 -2.28 -15.20
C SER A 15 -2.23 -0.94 -14.70
N PHE A 16 -1.36 -0.98 -13.67
CA PHE A 16 -0.82 0.21 -13.01
C PHE A 16 0.71 0.29 -13.08
N ASN A 17 1.33 -0.59 -13.88
CA ASN A 17 2.78 -0.60 -14.09
C ASN A 17 3.61 -0.70 -12.79
N MET A 18 3.10 -1.43 -11.78
CA MET A 18 3.83 -1.66 -10.52
C MET A 18 5.00 -2.64 -10.71
N ASN A 19 5.75 -2.47 -11.79
CA ASN A 19 6.90 -3.26 -12.18
C ASN A 19 8.23 -2.58 -11.87
N SER A 20 8.20 -1.31 -11.46
CA SER A 20 9.39 -0.51 -11.15
C SER A 20 9.35 -0.04 -9.70
N CYS A 21 10.53 0.11 -9.10
CA CYS A 21 10.64 0.65 -7.75
C CYS A 21 10.18 2.12 -7.72
N ALA A 22 9.36 2.47 -6.74
CA ALA A 22 8.86 3.83 -6.56
C ALA A 22 9.97 4.86 -6.30
N PHE A 23 11.08 4.42 -5.69
CA PHE A 23 12.24 5.27 -5.43
C PHE A 23 13.29 5.25 -6.55
N TYR A 24 13.33 4.18 -7.35
CA TYR A 24 14.32 3.97 -8.41
C TYR A 24 13.62 3.48 -9.68
N ARG A 25 13.15 4.38 -10.53
CA ARG A 25 12.38 4.06 -11.76
C ARG A 25 13.08 3.08 -12.70
N ASN A 26 14.38 3.20 -12.81
CA ASN A 26 15.20 2.33 -13.65
C ASN A 26 15.43 0.94 -13.05
N VAL A 27 15.02 0.71 -11.79
CA VAL A 27 15.02 -0.62 -11.17
C VAL A 27 13.65 -1.25 -11.40
N SER A 28 13.55 -2.08 -12.43
CA SER A 28 12.31 -2.71 -12.87
C SER A 28 12.51 -4.19 -13.18
N ASN A 29 11.48 -4.99 -12.94
CA ASN A 29 11.46 -6.39 -13.35
C ASN A 29 11.06 -6.58 -14.83
N VAL A 30 10.84 -5.49 -15.55
CA VAL A 30 10.59 -5.48 -17.00
C VAL A 30 11.65 -4.58 -17.66
N PRO A 31 12.46 -5.08 -18.60
CA PRO A 31 12.48 -6.44 -19.17
C PRO A 31 13.30 -7.48 -18.37
N ASN A 32 13.88 -7.11 -17.22
CA ASN A 32 14.76 -8.00 -16.47
C ASN A 32 14.03 -8.72 -15.32
N PRO A 33 13.55 -9.96 -15.51
CA PRO A 33 12.78 -10.68 -14.48
C PRO A 33 13.63 -11.14 -13.27
N LYS A 34 14.95 -10.94 -13.29
CA LYS A 34 15.83 -11.21 -12.15
C LYS A 34 15.71 -10.12 -11.07
N ILE A 35 15.25 -8.92 -11.45
CA ILE A 35 14.98 -7.85 -10.51
C ILE A 35 13.65 -8.15 -9.81
N LYS A 36 13.69 -8.20 -8.49
CA LYS A 36 12.48 -8.40 -7.69
C LYS A 36 11.88 -7.06 -7.32
N ILE A 37 10.60 -6.91 -7.63
CA ILE A 37 9.77 -5.78 -7.17
C ILE A 37 8.69 -6.34 -6.25
N HIS A 38 8.67 -5.85 -5.02
CA HIS A 38 7.68 -6.18 -4.00
C HIS A 38 6.60 -5.11 -3.98
N VAL A 39 5.33 -5.50 -3.92
CA VAL A 39 4.24 -4.59 -3.61
C VAL A 39 4.09 -4.58 -2.10
N HIS A 40 4.53 -3.49 -1.50
CA HIS A 40 4.57 -3.29 -0.05
C HIS A 40 3.33 -2.55 0.42
N HIS A 41 2.81 -2.88 1.60
CA HIS A 41 1.68 -2.19 2.23
C HIS A 41 2.19 -1.07 3.14
N ASP A 42 1.73 0.14 2.89
CA ASP A 42 2.07 1.34 3.65
C ASP A 42 0.91 2.38 3.53
N PRO A 43 0.56 3.15 4.54
CA PRO A 43 1.11 3.23 5.89
C PRO A 43 0.57 2.17 6.86
N ILE A 44 -0.38 1.32 6.42
CA ILE A 44 -0.98 0.26 7.23
C ILE A 44 -0.49 -1.08 6.67
N THR A 45 0.23 -1.84 7.47
CA THR A 45 0.79 -3.13 7.04
C THR A 45 -0.30 -4.14 6.74
N LEU A 46 -0.01 -5.15 5.91
CA LEU A 46 -0.96 -6.25 5.65
C LEU A 46 -1.36 -6.98 6.95
N TYR A 47 -0.42 -7.12 7.90
CA TYR A 47 -0.69 -7.69 9.20
C TYR A 47 -1.71 -6.86 9.99
N ASP A 48 -1.55 -5.52 9.99
CA ASP A 48 -2.51 -4.63 10.65
C ASP A 48 -3.88 -4.67 9.98
N ILE A 49 -3.94 -4.66 8.65
CA ILE A 49 -5.21 -4.81 7.91
C ILE A 49 -5.93 -6.08 8.34
N CYS A 50 -5.24 -7.22 8.35
CA CYS A 50 -5.82 -8.51 8.76
C CYS A 50 -6.30 -8.49 10.22
N THR A 51 -5.50 -7.93 11.13
CA THR A 51 -5.85 -7.87 12.55
C THR A 51 -6.99 -6.89 12.85
N ILE A 52 -7.09 -5.80 12.13
CA ILE A 52 -8.19 -4.84 12.24
C ILE A 52 -9.50 -5.47 11.74
N VAL A 53 -9.46 -6.13 10.58
CA VAL A 53 -10.62 -6.87 10.05
C VAL A 53 -11.06 -7.97 11.02
N PHE A 54 -10.11 -8.74 11.56
CA PHE A 54 -10.40 -9.76 12.58
C PHE A 54 -11.11 -9.14 13.80
N ARG A 55 -10.56 -8.05 14.37
CA ARG A 55 -11.18 -7.38 15.54
C ARG A 55 -12.57 -6.85 15.23
N LYS A 56 -12.79 -6.27 14.04
CA LYS A 56 -14.11 -5.82 13.58
C LYS A 56 -15.08 -6.99 13.60
N ARG A 57 -14.74 -8.10 12.97
CA ARG A 57 -15.61 -9.27 12.87
C ARG A 57 -15.90 -9.88 14.23
N GLN A 58 -14.87 -10.01 15.07
CA GLN A 58 -15.01 -10.48 16.46
C GLN A 58 -15.96 -9.59 17.27
N THR A 59 -15.81 -8.28 17.18
CA THR A 59 -16.63 -7.32 17.93
C THR A 59 -18.09 -7.33 17.48
N LEU A 60 -18.33 -7.56 16.18
CA LEU A 60 -19.68 -7.57 15.61
C LEU A 60 -20.33 -8.97 15.61
N GLY A 61 -19.63 -10.01 16.11
CA GLY A 61 -20.13 -11.37 16.11
C GLY A 61 -20.24 -12.00 14.72
N GLU A 62 -19.45 -11.50 13.77
CA GLU A 62 -19.36 -12.05 12.40
C GLU A 62 -18.41 -13.26 12.36
N PRO A 63 -18.50 -14.14 11.31
CA PRO A 63 -17.59 -15.27 11.17
C PRO A 63 -16.12 -14.82 11.13
N ILE A 64 -15.26 -15.50 11.90
CA ILE A 64 -13.82 -15.20 12.05
C ILE A 64 -12.93 -16.31 11.48
N ASP A 65 -13.49 -17.16 10.62
CA ASP A 65 -12.71 -18.13 9.88
C ASP A 65 -11.79 -17.45 8.84
N GLU A 66 -10.75 -18.17 8.41
CA GLU A 66 -9.73 -17.65 7.50
C GLU A 66 -10.33 -17.16 6.17
N GLU A 67 -11.33 -17.87 5.63
CA GLU A 67 -11.97 -17.53 4.37
C GLU A 67 -12.74 -16.22 4.47
N SER A 68 -13.53 -16.04 5.52
CA SER A 68 -14.32 -14.83 5.76
C SER A 68 -13.43 -13.60 5.94
N ILE A 69 -12.33 -13.74 6.70
CA ILE A 69 -11.34 -12.67 6.89
C ILE A 69 -10.64 -12.35 5.55
N ALA A 70 -10.18 -13.38 4.84
CA ALA A 70 -9.49 -13.18 3.57
C ALA A 70 -10.38 -12.49 2.53
N LYS A 71 -11.66 -12.86 2.44
CA LYS A 71 -12.63 -12.19 1.54
C LYS A 71 -12.77 -10.71 1.86
N GLU A 72 -12.89 -10.34 3.12
CA GLU A 72 -13.02 -8.94 3.52
C GLU A 72 -11.72 -8.15 3.30
N VAL A 73 -10.56 -8.75 3.59
CA VAL A 73 -9.25 -8.17 3.27
C VAL A 73 -9.11 -7.94 1.77
N MET A 74 -9.41 -8.94 0.95
CA MET A 74 -9.37 -8.81 -0.52
C MET A 74 -10.40 -7.81 -1.05
N TRP A 75 -11.57 -7.73 -0.43
CA TRP A 75 -12.56 -6.71 -0.78
C TRP A 75 -11.99 -5.29 -0.61
N ASN A 76 -11.26 -5.02 0.48
CA ASN A 76 -10.59 -3.73 0.68
C ASN A 76 -9.51 -3.47 -0.39
N HIS A 77 -8.77 -4.50 -0.80
CA HIS A 77 -7.79 -4.41 -1.87
C HIS A 77 -8.45 -4.05 -3.21
N TYR A 78 -9.50 -4.77 -3.61
CA TYR A 78 -10.21 -4.51 -4.86
C TYR A 78 -10.94 -3.16 -4.90
N ASN A 79 -11.30 -2.60 -3.75
CA ASN A 79 -11.84 -1.24 -3.67
C ASN A 79 -10.75 -0.15 -3.62
N GLY A 80 -9.47 -0.53 -3.58
CA GLY A 80 -8.37 0.43 -3.48
C GLY A 80 -8.29 1.15 -2.14
N PHE A 81 -8.83 0.55 -1.08
CA PHE A 81 -8.84 1.13 0.27
C PHE A 81 -7.58 0.76 1.07
N VAL A 82 -6.64 0.08 0.48
CA VAL A 82 -5.34 -0.25 1.07
C VAL A 82 -4.25 0.58 0.41
N GLY A 83 -3.27 1.00 1.20
CA GLY A 83 -2.11 1.70 0.68
C GLY A 83 -1.05 0.70 0.19
N LEU A 84 -0.52 0.92 -1.02
CA LEU A 84 0.46 0.05 -1.67
C LEU A 84 1.57 0.88 -2.31
N ILE A 85 2.79 0.33 -2.33
CA ILE A 85 3.92 0.93 -3.02
C ILE A 85 4.83 -0.16 -3.61
N PRO A 86 5.23 -0.06 -4.90
CA PRO A 86 6.18 -0.99 -5.48
C PRO A 86 7.61 -0.64 -5.08
N LEU A 87 8.33 -1.56 -4.47
CA LEU A 87 9.69 -1.40 -3.97
C LEU A 87 10.62 -2.46 -4.55
N SER A 88 11.85 -2.08 -4.89
CA SER A 88 12.92 -3.06 -5.13
C SER A 88 13.21 -3.84 -3.84
N GLU A 89 13.80 -5.02 -3.94
CA GLU A 89 14.17 -5.85 -2.80
C GLU A 89 14.98 -5.03 -1.75
N THR A 90 15.99 -4.28 -2.20
CA THR A 90 16.79 -3.42 -1.33
C THR A 90 15.96 -2.31 -0.66
N ALA A 91 15.12 -1.60 -1.42
CA ALA A 91 14.26 -0.56 -0.84
C ALA A 91 13.27 -1.14 0.18
N HIS A 92 12.71 -2.31 -0.12
CA HIS A 92 11.80 -3.02 0.77
C HIS A 92 12.48 -3.42 2.10
N GLU A 93 13.73 -3.93 2.03
CA GLU A 93 14.52 -4.23 3.22
C GLU A 93 14.84 -2.97 4.05
N LEU A 94 15.17 -1.86 3.38
CA LEU A 94 15.45 -0.59 4.05
C LEU A 94 14.20 -0.02 4.74
N VAL A 95 13.03 -0.16 4.14
CA VAL A 95 11.74 0.24 4.77
C VAL A 95 11.50 -0.61 6.02
N HIS A 96 11.63 -1.94 5.94
CA HIS A 96 11.47 -2.81 7.10
C HIS A 96 12.49 -2.57 8.20
N ALA A 97 13.69 -2.13 7.86
CA ALA A 97 14.74 -1.77 8.82
C ALA A 97 14.60 -0.34 9.36
N ASN A 98 13.57 0.41 8.97
CA ASN A 98 13.35 1.82 9.30
C ASN A 98 14.49 2.76 8.84
N TYR A 99 15.21 2.40 7.78
CA TYR A 99 16.21 3.25 7.14
C TYR A 99 15.69 4.05 5.96
N LEU A 100 14.54 3.64 5.40
CA LEU A 100 13.88 4.34 4.31
C LEU A 100 12.43 4.64 4.71
N PHE A 101 12.08 5.92 4.68
CA PHE A 101 10.73 6.38 4.95
C PHE A 101 9.90 6.39 3.67
N VAL A 102 8.67 5.90 3.75
CA VAL A 102 7.69 5.96 2.65
C VAL A 102 6.72 7.10 2.93
N PRO A 103 6.77 8.21 2.17
CA PRO A 103 5.79 9.27 2.32
C PRO A 103 4.41 8.81 1.86
N CYS A 104 3.35 9.18 2.57
CA CYS A 104 1.98 8.86 2.18
C CYS A 104 1.60 9.36 0.77
N THR A 105 2.31 10.38 0.26
CA THR A 105 2.14 10.89 -1.11
C THR A 105 2.63 9.92 -2.19
N HIS A 106 3.48 8.95 -1.83
CA HIS A 106 4.00 7.92 -2.74
C HIS A 106 3.19 6.63 -2.70
N VAL A 107 2.19 6.58 -1.84
CA VAL A 107 1.35 5.41 -1.63
C VAL A 107 0.17 5.43 -2.61
N PHE A 108 0.00 4.32 -3.30
CA PHE A 108 -1.14 4.02 -4.15
C PHE A 108 -2.32 3.54 -3.30
N GLY A 109 -3.53 3.98 -3.63
CA GLY A 109 -4.75 3.59 -2.92
C GLY A 109 -5.24 4.63 -1.91
N ASP A 110 -6.50 4.47 -1.47
CA ASP A 110 -7.14 5.34 -0.49
C ASP A 110 -7.21 4.69 0.89
N TYR A 111 -6.06 4.52 1.52
CA TYR A 111 -5.98 3.95 2.87
C TYR A 111 -6.81 4.76 3.90
N LYS A 112 -7.08 6.04 3.63
CA LYS A 112 -7.91 6.86 4.52
C LYS A 112 -9.35 6.37 4.57
N GLU A 113 -9.86 5.82 3.49
CA GLU A 113 -11.19 5.21 3.49
C GLU A 113 -11.21 3.94 4.34
N PHE A 114 -10.15 3.12 4.29
CA PHE A 114 -10.00 2.00 5.23
C PHE A 114 -10.02 2.48 6.68
N VAL A 115 -9.25 3.52 6.99
CA VAL A 115 -9.24 4.12 8.34
C VAL A 115 -10.62 4.59 8.75
N ASN A 116 -11.34 5.29 7.88
CA ASN A 116 -12.70 5.78 8.17
C ASN A 116 -13.66 4.64 8.50
N MET A 117 -13.65 3.56 7.71
CA MET A 117 -14.54 2.41 7.91
C MET A 117 -14.21 1.58 9.15
N TYR A 118 -12.92 1.46 9.48
CA TYR A 118 -12.45 0.54 10.53
C TYR A 118 -11.90 1.26 11.77
N LYS A 119 -12.00 2.57 11.87
CA LYS A 119 -11.37 3.41 12.92
C LYS A 119 -11.58 2.88 14.33
N GLN A 120 -12.79 2.43 14.66
CA GLN A 120 -13.13 1.93 15.99
C GLN A 120 -12.46 0.58 16.36
N PHE A 121 -11.84 -0.08 15.38
CA PHE A 121 -11.18 -1.38 15.56
C PHE A 121 -9.65 -1.26 15.54
N PHE A 122 -9.13 -0.06 15.32
CA PHE A 122 -7.72 0.23 15.53
C PHE A 122 -7.38 0.25 17.01
N THR A 123 -6.13 -0.07 17.35
CA THR A 123 -5.58 0.26 18.68
C THR A 123 -5.16 1.74 18.69
N LEU A 124 -5.01 2.31 19.90
CA LEU A 124 -4.48 3.67 20.04
C LEU A 124 -3.08 3.77 19.43
N ASP A 125 -2.21 2.81 19.70
CA ASP A 125 -0.84 2.78 19.16
C ASP A 125 -0.83 2.77 17.62
N GLN A 126 -1.76 2.03 16.98
CA GLN A 126 -1.89 2.04 15.52
C GLN A 126 -2.34 3.39 14.99
N LEU A 127 -3.26 4.07 15.66
CA LEU A 127 -3.72 5.41 15.26
C LEU A 127 -2.64 6.47 15.48
N ASP A 128 -1.89 6.38 16.57
CA ASP A 128 -0.80 7.29 16.88
C ASP A 128 0.34 7.12 15.86
N LEU A 129 0.73 5.88 15.56
CA LEU A 129 1.73 5.59 14.52
C LEU A 129 1.30 6.11 13.15
N LEU A 130 0.05 5.88 12.77
CA LEU A 130 -0.47 6.37 11.48
C LEU A 130 -0.41 7.90 11.41
N LYS A 131 -0.79 8.57 12.50
CA LYS A 131 -0.71 10.03 12.60
C LYS A 131 0.74 10.51 12.46
N ASP A 132 1.69 9.87 13.13
CA ASP A 132 3.11 10.22 13.03
C ASP A 132 3.65 10.06 11.61
N ILE A 133 3.22 9.01 10.89
CA ILE A 133 3.58 8.80 9.47
C ILE A 133 2.94 9.89 8.59
N GLU A 134 1.69 10.25 8.82
CA GLU A 134 1.01 11.31 8.06
C GLU A 134 1.67 12.68 8.31
N ASP A 135 1.97 13.01 9.56
CA ASP A 135 2.65 14.25 9.94
C ASP A 135 4.06 14.32 9.32
N ALA A 136 4.80 13.23 9.36
CA ALA A 136 6.11 13.12 8.71
C ALA A 136 6.01 13.27 7.18
N SER A 137 4.96 12.73 6.57
CA SER A 137 4.71 12.85 5.12
C SER A 137 4.44 14.30 4.69
N VAL A 138 3.73 15.07 5.50
CA VAL A 138 3.52 16.52 5.26
C VAL A 138 4.85 17.26 5.33
N LEU A 139 5.69 16.94 6.31
CA LEU A 139 7.02 17.52 6.42
C LEU A 139 7.91 17.15 5.24
N TYR A 140 7.82 15.93 4.74
CA TYR A 140 8.61 15.44 3.60
C TYR A 140 8.35 16.25 2.31
N THR A 141 7.15 16.79 2.13
CA THR A 141 6.79 17.60 0.95
C THR A 141 7.29 19.05 1.03
N SER A 142 7.76 19.52 2.19
CA SER A 142 8.36 20.85 2.33
C SER A 142 9.86 20.81 2.02
N ASP A 143 10.40 21.87 1.36
CA ASP A 143 11.83 21.95 1.04
C ASP A 143 12.72 21.84 2.29
N ARG A 144 12.25 22.33 3.42
CA ARG A 144 12.95 22.25 4.70
C ARG A 144 13.00 20.81 5.23
N ALA A 145 11.95 20.04 5.01
CA ALA A 145 11.87 18.66 5.44
C ALA A 145 12.67 17.74 4.51
N LYS A 146 12.67 17.99 3.21
CA LYS A 146 13.59 17.31 2.29
C LYS A 146 15.01 17.35 2.82
N HIS A 147 15.50 18.52 3.20
CA HIS A 147 16.84 18.68 3.72
C HIS A 147 17.10 17.95 5.06
N LEU A 148 16.13 17.89 5.96
CA LEU A 148 16.24 17.15 7.22
C LEU A 148 16.19 15.62 7.02
N PHE A 149 15.41 15.15 6.05
CA PHE A 149 15.37 13.74 5.68
C PHE A 149 16.61 13.31 4.90
N GLU A 150 17.16 14.15 4.03
CA GLU A 150 18.42 13.95 3.32
C GLU A 150 19.60 13.70 4.28
N GLN A 151 19.59 14.31 5.46
CA GLN A 151 20.61 14.10 6.48
C GLN A 151 20.47 12.79 7.28
N ARG A 152 19.26 12.21 7.34
CA ARG A 152 18.96 11.00 8.12
C ARG A 152 18.80 9.74 7.29
N PHE A 153 18.39 9.89 6.05
CA PHE A 153 18.12 8.81 5.13
C PHE A 153 18.92 9.01 3.86
N THR A 154 19.42 7.95 3.27
CA THR A 154 20.01 8.04 1.94
C THR A 154 18.93 8.52 0.99
N TYR A 155 18.96 9.81 0.68
CA TYR A 155 18.01 10.42 -0.25
C TYR A 155 18.19 9.80 -1.63
N VAL A 156 17.10 9.32 -2.15
CA VAL A 156 17.04 8.91 -3.55
C VAL A 156 16.45 10.06 -4.32
N ASP A 157 17.21 10.58 -5.26
CA ASP A 157 16.79 11.66 -6.14
C ASP A 157 15.42 11.37 -6.75
N ASP A 158 14.46 12.26 -6.49
CA ASP A 158 13.09 12.20 -7.05
C ASP A 158 13.04 12.29 -8.58
N SER A 159 14.17 12.61 -9.25
CA SER A 159 14.25 12.59 -10.72
C SER A 159 13.87 11.23 -11.32
N GLY A 160 13.89 10.17 -10.51
CA GLY A 160 13.42 8.85 -10.83
C GLY A 160 12.11 8.44 -10.16
N ALA A 161 11.46 9.33 -9.40
CA ALA A 161 10.24 8.99 -8.69
C ALA A 161 9.11 8.57 -9.64
N TYR A 162 8.36 7.60 -9.20
CA TYR A 162 7.21 7.07 -9.92
C TYR A 162 6.10 8.15 -9.95
N ASP A 163 5.69 8.58 -11.16
CA ASP A 163 4.47 9.36 -11.28
C ASP A 163 3.30 8.43 -10.94
N LEU A 164 2.76 8.61 -9.74
CA LEU A 164 1.56 7.88 -9.36
C LEU A 164 0.47 8.18 -10.39
N PRO A 165 -0.16 7.15 -10.97
CA PRO A 165 -1.31 7.36 -11.83
C PRO A 165 -2.37 8.16 -11.06
N ASP A 166 -3.14 8.96 -11.78
CA ASP A 166 -4.24 9.72 -11.20
C ASP A 166 -5.10 8.83 -10.30
N LYS A 167 -5.18 9.19 -9.02
CA LYS A 167 -5.90 8.44 -7.98
C LYS A 167 -7.34 8.14 -8.37
N GLN A 168 -8.03 9.10 -9.02
CA GLN A 168 -9.41 8.90 -9.48
C GLN A 168 -9.50 7.86 -10.59
N LYS A 169 -8.54 7.88 -11.52
CA LYS A 169 -8.46 6.88 -12.59
C LYS A 169 -8.22 5.48 -12.04
N ILE A 170 -7.40 5.37 -11.02
CA ILE A 170 -7.12 4.10 -10.33
C ILE A 170 -8.38 3.54 -9.67
N ILE A 171 -9.08 4.37 -8.89
CA ILE A 171 -10.33 3.97 -8.22
C ILE A 171 -11.37 3.55 -9.23
N GLN A 172 -11.49 4.26 -10.35
CA GLN A 172 -12.40 3.89 -11.43
C GLN A 172 -12.04 2.52 -12.01
N MET A 173 -10.77 2.27 -12.34
CA MET A 173 -10.33 0.99 -12.91
C MET A 173 -10.53 -0.18 -11.93
N LEU A 174 -10.28 0.04 -10.63
CA LEU A 174 -10.53 -0.97 -9.60
C LEU A 174 -12.02 -1.28 -9.48
N ASN A 175 -12.89 -0.27 -9.56
CA ASN A 175 -14.34 -0.46 -9.55
C ASN A 175 -14.86 -1.19 -10.80
N GLU A 176 -14.32 -0.88 -11.97
CA GLU A 176 -14.63 -1.59 -13.22
C GLU A 176 -14.26 -3.08 -13.11
N ARG A 177 -13.05 -3.37 -12.61
CA ARG A 177 -12.61 -4.75 -12.39
C ARG A 177 -13.45 -5.50 -11.38
N LYS A 178 -13.87 -4.83 -10.30
CA LYS A 178 -14.79 -5.39 -9.32
C LYS A 178 -16.12 -5.78 -9.98
N GLN A 179 -16.70 -4.90 -10.81
CA GLN A 179 -17.93 -5.18 -11.54
C GLN A 179 -17.79 -6.39 -12.46
N GLU A 180 -16.68 -6.50 -13.19
CA GLU A 180 -16.37 -7.66 -14.03
C GLU A 180 -16.35 -8.97 -13.23
N LEU A 181 -15.69 -8.96 -12.05
CA LEU A 181 -15.61 -10.12 -11.17
C LEU A 181 -16.98 -10.52 -10.60
N TYR A 182 -17.80 -9.55 -10.18
CA TYR A 182 -19.16 -9.83 -9.71
C TYR A 182 -20.07 -10.35 -10.81
N ASN A 183 -19.91 -9.90 -12.05
CA ASN A 183 -20.71 -10.36 -13.19
C ASN A 183 -20.25 -11.72 -13.73
N SER A 184 -19.08 -12.21 -13.29
CA SER A 184 -18.53 -13.52 -13.68
C SER A 184 -18.80 -14.63 -12.66
N LEU A 185 -19.41 -14.32 -11.52
CA LEU A 185 -19.86 -15.25 -10.47
C LEU A 185 -21.34 -15.52 -10.58
#